data_543ce2415b40e87572fb8efb6b747cc3
#
_entry.id   543ce2415b40e87572fb8efb6b747cc3
#
_cell.length_a   1.000
_cell.length_b   1.000
_cell.length_c   1.000
_cell.angle_alpha   90.00
_cell.angle_beta   90.00
_cell.angle_gamma   90.00
#
_symmetry.space_group_name_H-M   'P 1'
#
loop_
_entity.id
_entity.type
_entity.pdbx_description
1 polymer ?
#
loop_
_entity_poly.entity_id
_entity_poly.type
_entity_poly.pdbx_seq_one_letter_code
_entity_poly.pdbx_strand_id
1 'polypeptide(L)'
;FDIIVSNPPFFEESLKSNKAKRNLARHNDSLPFNTLIQCVDRLMSDDGIFACILPYNEGCKFIELATEQGLYCCKKMPVANKPSQSVKRILFCLSRKKIDVVPSPTLFIRNEDNSYSPEYLDLTRDFYTFI
;
A
#
# COMPACT_ATOMS: atom_id res chain seq x y z
N PHE A 1 12.31 -13.75 -6.97
CA PHE A 1 11.43 -14.06 -5.84
C PHE A 1 9.98 -14.15 -6.29
N ASP A 2 9.25 -15.11 -5.74
CA ASP A 2 7.84 -15.32 -6.09
C ASP A 2 6.90 -14.39 -5.34
N ILE A 3 7.31 -13.94 -4.16
CA ILE A 3 6.56 -12.99 -3.35
C ILE A 3 7.53 -11.96 -2.79
N ILE A 4 7.19 -10.69 -2.99
CA ILE A 4 7.91 -9.56 -2.40
C ILE A 4 6.87 -8.72 -1.64
N VAL A 5 7.17 -8.39 -0.39
CA VAL A 5 6.25 -7.61 0.46
C VAL A 5 6.97 -6.37 0.96
N SER A 6 6.31 -5.24 0.94
CA SER A 6 6.87 -3.99 1.44
C SER A 6 5.83 -3.16 2.18
N ASN A 7 6.27 -2.58 3.28
CA ASN A 7 5.60 -1.50 3.98
C ASN A 7 6.58 -0.33 4.03
N PRO A 8 6.76 0.38 2.92
CA PRO A 8 7.81 1.38 2.84
C PRO A 8 7.50 2.57 3.75
N PRO A 9 8.53 3.18 4.34
CA PRO A 9 8.33 4.36 5.15
C PRO A 9 7.80 5.50 4.28
N PHE A 10 6.81 6.22 4.81
CA PHE A 10 6.20 7.34 4.13
C PHE A 10 6.04 8.51 5.10
N PHE A 11 6.39 9.71 4.62
CA PHE A 11 6.19 10.93 5.38
C PHE A 11 4.99 11.67 4.82
N GLU A 12 3.94 11.84 5.65
CA GLU A 12 2.76 12.59 5.26
C GLU A 12 3.10 14.05 4.98
N GLU A 13 2.39 14.63 4.03
CA GLU A 13 2.57 16.03 3.66
C GLU A 13 2.31 16.99 4.81
N SER A 14 1.34 16.65 5.67
CA SER A 14 1.01 17.42 6.88
C SER A 14 2.14 17.48 7.90
N LEU A 15 3.05 16.52 7.87
CA LEU A 15 4.26 16.50 8.71
C LEU A 15 5.42 17.24 8.07
N LYS A 16 5.20 17.86 6.93
CA LYS A 16 6.16 18.76 6.34
C LYS A 16 6.38 19.91 7.26
N SER A 17 7.47 19.87 7.99
CA SER A 17 7.89 21.07 8.67
C SER A 17 8.31 22.10 7.62
N ASN A 18 8.10 23.36 7.95
CA ASN A 18 8.50 24.51 7.16
C ASN A 18 10.02 24.64 7.03
N LYS A 19 10.80 23.61 7.35
CA LYS A 19 12.25 23.65 7.26
C LYS A 19 12.71 23.17 5.89
N ALA A 20 13.52 23.97 5.24
CA ALA A 20 14.08 23.70 3.92
C ALA A 20 14.76 22.32 3.81
N LYS A 21 15.35 21.83 4.89
CA LYS A 21 15.97 20.50 4.94
C LYS A 21 14.97 19.35 4.73
N ARG A 22 13.74 19.50 5.21
CA ARG A 22 12.71 18.50 5.00
C ARG A 22 12.11 18.57 3.61
N ASN A 23 12.03 19.76 3.03
CA ASN A 23 11.57 19.92 1.66
C ASN A 23 12.56 19.29 0.66
N LEU A 24 13.87 19.39 0.94
CA LEU A 24 14.91 18.72 0.16
C LEU A 24 14.82 17.20 0.28
N ALA A 25 14.66 16.66 1.49
CA ALA A 25 14.46 15.24 1.72
C ALA A 25 13.26 14.72 0.95
N ARG A 26 12.19 15.50 0.88
CA ARG A 26 11.00 15.11 0.14
C ARG A 26 11.10 15.20 -1.35
N HIS A 27 11.82 16.15 -1.85
CA HIS A 27 12.09 16.23 -3.27
C HIS A 27 12.82 14.96 -3.71
N ASN A 28 13.61 14.38 -2.80
CA ASN A 28 14.26 13.09 -2.98
C ASN A 28 13.33 11.91 -2.67
N ASP A 29 12.24 12.11 -1.94
CA ASP A 29 11.30 11.04 -1.56
C ASP A 29 10.44 10.54 -2.71
N SER A 30 10.37 11.26 -3.84
CA SER A 30 9.78 10.73 -5.06
C SER A 30 10.67 9.69 -5.74
N LEU A 31 11.97 9.68 -5.44
CA LEU A 31 12.91 8.68 -5.92
C LEU A 31 12.66 7.28 -5.36
N PRO A 32 12.30 7.11 -4.04
CA PRO A 32 12.08 5.79 -3.49
C PRO A 32 11.03 4.96 -4.22
N PHE A 33 9.97 5.56 -4.74
CA PHE A 33 8.95 4.80 -5.47
C PHE A 33 9.51 4.22 -6.76
N ASN A 34 10.17 5.02 -7.57
CA ASN A 34 10.78 4.52 -8.81
C ASN A 34 11.89 3.50 -8.51
N THR A 35 12.69 3.77 -7.49
CA THR A 35 13.75 2.86 -7.07
C THR A 35 13.17 1.54 -6.58
N LEU A 36 12.13 1.58 -5.75
CA LEU A 36 11.46 0.37 -5.28
C LEU A 36 10.85 -0.42 -6.42
N ILE A 37 10.18 0.25 -7.36
CA ILE A 37 9.59 -0.41 -8.53
C ILE A 37 10.67 -1.09 -9.37
N GLN A 38 11.81 -0.43 -9.59
CA GLN A 38 12.93 -1.01 -10.33
C GLN A 38 13.51 -2.21 -9.61
N CYS A 39 13.66 -2.14 -8.29
CA CYS A 39 14.13 -3.28 -7.50
C CYS A 39 13.18 -4.46 -7.59
N VAL A 40 11.89 -4.21 -7.47
CA VAL A 40 10.85 -5.24 -7.60
C VAL A 40 10.90 -5.86 -8.98
N ASP A 41 10.99 -5.03 -10.02
CA ASP A 41 11.06 -5.52 -11.39
C ASP A 41 12.26 -6.43 -11.63
N ARG A 42 13.39 -6.13 -11.02
CA ARG A 42 14.61 -6.94 -11.15
C ARG A 42 14.57 -8.24 -10.35
N LEU A 43 13.90 -8.23 -9.22
CA LEU A 43 13.93 -9.33 -8.24
C LEU A 43 12.74 -10.28 -8.33
N MET A 44 11.63 -9.83 -8.91
CA MET A 44 10.41 -10.60 -8.98
C MET A 44 10.44 -11.60 -10.14
N SER A 45 10.07 -12.84 -9.87
CA SER A 45 9.94 -13.87 -10.90
C SER A 45 8.79 -13.53 -11.87
N ASP A 46 8.74 -14.25 -12.99
CA ASP A 46 7.73 -14.00 -14.04
C ASP A 46 6.29 -14.16 -13.54
N ASP A 47 6.05 -15.11 -12.65
CA ASP A 47 4.75 -15.33 -12.02
C ASP A 47 4.67 -14.75 -10.60
N GLY A 48 5.63 -13.92 -10.21
CA GLY A 48 5.71 -13.34 -8.88
C GLY A 48 4.66 -12.28 -8.61
N ILE A 49 4.49 -11.99 -7.33
CA ILE A 49 3.57 -10.95 -6.84
C ILE A 49 4.32 -10.03 -5.89
N PHE A 50 4.13 -8.74 -6.07
CA PHE A 50 4.55 -7.72 -5.13
C PHE A 50 3.35 -7.20 -4.35
N ALA A 51 3.39 -7.29 -3.03
CA ALA A 51 2.33 -6.79 -2.15
C ALA A 51 2.85 -5.59 -1.35
N CYS A 52 2.04 -4.55 -1.27
CA CYS A 52 2.44 -3.30 -0.63
C CYS A 52 1.28 -2.64 0.09
N ILE A 53 1.59 -1.91 1.15
CA ILE A 53 0.65 -1.03 1.83
C ILE A 53 1.21 0.40 1.82
N LEU A 54 0.38 1.35 1.46
CA LEU A 54 0.73 2.78 1.43
C LEU A 54 -0.48 3.63 1.85
N PRO A 55 -0.26 4.89 2.25
CA PRO A 55 -1.36 5.84 2.32
C PRO A 55 -2.09 5.89 0.98
N TYR A 56 -3.39 6.11 1.01
CA TYR A 56 -4.25 5.89 -0.15
C TYR A 56 -3.78 6.64 -1.40
N ASN A 57 -3.57 7.94 -1.31
CA ASN A 57 -3.18 8.75 -2.47
C ASN A 57 -1.80 8.34 -3.01
N GLU A 58 -0.87 8.02 -2.12
CA GLU A 58 0.48 7.60 -2.50
C GLU A 58 0.46 6.21 -3.13
N GLY A 59 -0.38 5.33 -2.62
CA GLY A 59 -0.59 4.01 -3.23
C GLY A 59 -1.14 4.10 -4.65
N CYS A 60 -2.10 4.99 -4.88
CA CYS A 60 -2.62 5.22 -6.23
C CYS A 60 -1.53 5.72 -7.18
N LYS A 61 -0.70 6.65 -6.74
CA LYS A 61 0.44 7.13 -7.52
C LYS A 61 1.45 6.04 -7.80
N PHE A 62 1.73 5.22 -6.80
CA PHE A 62 2.65 4.08 -6.95
C PHE A 62 2.15 3.11 -8.02
N ILE A 63 0.87 2.78 -8.01
CA ILE A 63 0.26 1.89 -9.00
C ILE A 63 0.39 2.48 -10.41
N GLU A 64 0.15 3.78 -10.57
CA GLU A 64 0.32 4.44 -11.88
C GLU A 64 1.77 4.35 -12.37
N LEU A 65 2.73 4.68 -11.53
CA LEU A 65 4.16 4.59 -11.88
C LEU A 65 4.57 3.16 -12.23
N ALA A 66 4.11 2.19 -11.45
CA ALA A 66 4.41 0.79 -11.69
C ALA A 66 3.80 0.30 -13.01
N THR A 67 2.60 0.74 -13.32
CA THR A 67 1.92 0.39 -14.59
C THR A 67 2.73 0.86 -15.78
N GLU A 68 3.29 2.05 -15.73
CA GLU A 68 4.17 2.58 -16.78
C GLU A 68 5.42 1.72 -16.99
N GLN A 69 5.82 0.98 -15.98
CA GLN A 69 7.01 0.12 -16.01
C GLN A 69 6.67 -1.36 -16.20
N GLY A 70 5.42 -1.69 -16.52
CA GLY A 70 5.01 -3.05 -16.82
C GLY A 70 4.64 -3.91 -15.62
N LEU A 71 4.41 -3.30 -14.46
CA LEU A 71 3.89 -3.97 -13.27
C LEU A 71 2.45 -3.52 -13.03
N TYR A 72 1.52 -4.45 -13.12
CA TYR A 72 0.09 -4.16 -13.16
C TYR A 72 -0.59 -4.53 -11.84
N CYS A 73 -1.48 -3.67 -11.37
CA CYS A 73 -2.28 -3.95 -10.19
C CYS A 73 -3.23 -5.12 -10.48
N CYS A 74 -3.10 -6.19 -9.71
CA CYS A 74 -3.96 -7.35 -9.84
C CYS A 74 -4.95 -7.48 -8.68
N LYS A 75 -4.71 -6.77 -7.57
CA LYS A 75 -5.58 -6.80 -6.41
C LYS A 75 -5.41 -5.52 -5.62
N LYS A 76 -6.49 -4.96 -5.11
CA LYS A 76 -6.42 -3.78 -4.23
C LYS A 76 -7.57 -3.78 -3.24
N MET A 77 -7.26 -3.30 -2.02
CA MET A 77 -8.20 -3.23 -0.91
C MET A 77 -7.98 -1.92 -0.16
N PRO A 78 -8.94 -0.99 -0.22
CA PRO A 78 -8.90 0.21 0.60
C PRO A 78 -9.02 -0.14 2.09
N VAL A 79 -8.36 0.63 2.95
CA VAL A 79 -8.39 0.43 4.40
C VAL A 79 -8.79 1.73 5.08
N ALA A 80 -9.79 1.65 5.95
CA ALA A 80 -10.23 2.74 6.80
C ALA A 80 -10.27 2.28 8.26
N ASN A 81 -10.18 3.22 9.18
CA ASN A 81 -10.23 2.87 10.59
C ASN A 81 -11.65 2.44 11.01
N LYS A 82 -12.66 3.23 10.64
CA LYS A 82 -14.08 2.98 10.98
C LYS A 82 -14.96 3.27 9.78
N PRO A 83 -16.18 2.69 9.72
CA PRO A 83 -17.11 2.98 8.63
C PRO A 83 -17.45 4.46 8.45
N SER A 84 -17.46 5.25 9.52
CA SER A 84 -17.71 6.68 9.47
C SER A 84 -16.51 7.52 9.02
N GLN A 85 -15.34 6.91 8.87
CA GLN A 85 -14.11 7.60 8.53
C GLN A 85 -13.70 7.32 7.09
N SER A 86 -12.95 8.25 6.50
CA SER A 86 -12.46 8.10 5.14
C SER A 86 -11.37 7.04 5.04
N VAL A 87 -11.20 6.48 3.85
CA VAL A 87 -10.10 5.57 3.53
C VAL A 87 -8.77 6.28 3.72
N LYS A 88 -7.85 5.65 4.45
CA LYS A 88 -6.53 6.20 4.74
C LYS A 88 -5.39 5.46 4.07
N ARG A 89 -5.55 4.17 3.83
CA ARG A 89 -4.50 3.33 3.27
C ARG A 89 -5.07 2.46 2.17
N ILE A 90 -4.16 1.92 1.37
CA ILE A 90 -4.52 0.93 0.35
C ILE A 90 -3.50 -0.21 0.42
N LEU A 91 -4.03 -1.42 0.47
CA LEU A 91 -3.29 -2.65 0.23
C LEU A 91 -3.42 -2.98 -1.24
N PHE A 92 -2.32 -3.33 -1.89
CA PHE A 92 -2.40 -3.71 -3.29
C PHE A 92 -1.34 -4.74 -3.65
N CYS A 93 -1.62 -5.48 -4.72
CA CYS A 93 -0.68 -6.43 -5.31
C CYS A 93 -0.43 -6.05 -6.76
N LEU A 94 0.83 -6.19 -7.18
CA LEU A 94 1.25 -6.01 -8.56
C LEU A 94 1.77 -7.32 -9.13
N SER A 95 1.55 -7.53 -10.42
CA SER A 95 2.10 -8.66 -11.16
C SER A 95 2.55 -8.21 -12.55
N ARG A 96 3.26 -9.08 -13.27
CA ARG A 96 3.64 -8.78 -14.65
C ARG A 96 2.50 -8.99 -15.63
N LYS A 97 1.42 -9.61 -15.21
CA LYS A 97 0.27 -9.93 -16.04
C LYS A 97 -0.73 -8.78 -16.01
N LYS A 98 -1.10 -8.30 -17.19
CA LYS A 98 -2.12 -7.27 -17.32
C LYS A 98 -3.51 -7.93 -17.28
N ILE A 99 -4.11 -7.96 -16.10
CA ILE A 99 -5.45 -8.50 -15.86
C ILE A 99 -6.34 -7.41 -15.28
N ASP A 100 -7.65 -7.56 -15.44
CA ASP A 100 -8.61 -6.65 -14.84
C ASP A 100 -8.60 -6.80 -13.32
N VAL A 101 -8.55 -5.66 -12.63
CA VAL A 101 -8.57 -5.63 -11.17
C VAL A 101 -10.00 -5.81 -10.69
N VAL A 102 -10.22 -6.80 -9.82
CA VAL A 102 -11.47 -6.91 -9.07
C VAL A 102 -11.30 -6.13 -7.77
N PRO A 103 -12.01 -5.01 -7.58
CA PRO A 103 -11.90 -4.25 -6.34
C PRO A 103 -12.41 -5.07 -5.16
N SER A 104 -11.65 -5.10 -4.07
CA SER A 104 -12.12 -5.66 -2.81
C SER A 104 -12.91 -4.62 -2.03
N PRO A 105 -13.89 -5.04 -1.21
CA PRO A 105 -14.55 -4.11 -0.29
C PRO A 105 -13.55 -3.43 0.62
N THR A 106 -13.89 -2.24 1.11
CA THR A 106 -13.07 -1.54 2.09
C THR A 106 -12.94 -2.38 3.37
N LEU A 107 -11.71 -2.56 3.84
CA LEU A 107 -11.43 -3.16 5.13
C LEU A 107 -11.55 -2.09 6.21
N PHE A 108 -12.47 -2.28 7.15
CA PHE A 108 -12.56 -1.44 8.34
C PHE A 108 -11.86 -2.13 9.50
N ILE A 109 -10.92 -1.43 10.13
CA ILE A 109 -10.15 -2.00 11.24
C ILE A 109 -11.02 -2.16 12.48
N ARG A 110 -11.86 -1.15 12.75
CA ARG A 110 -12.74 -1.11 13.92
C ARG A 110 -14.19 -0.88 13.52
N ASN A 111 -15.08 -1.38 14.35
CA ASN A 111 -16.48 -0.99 14.33
C ASN A 111 -16.66 0.41 14.93
N GLU A 112 -17.84 1.00 14.81
CA GLU A 112 -18.12 2.34 15.35
C GLU A 112 -17.93 2.41 16.87
N ASP A 113 -18.11 1.30 17.57
CA ASP A 113 -17.91 1.20 19.03
C ASP A 113 -16.45 1.02 19.47
N ASN A 114 -15.48 1.16 18.55
CA ASN A 114 -14.05 0.98 18.75
C ASN A 114 -13.56 -0.46 18.94
N SER A 115 -14.44 -1.45 18.93
CA SER A 115 -14.00 -2.86 18.88
C SER A 115 -13.41 -3.18 17.51
N TYR A 116 -12.54 -4.16 17.44
CA TYR A 116 -12.01 -4.62 16.16
C TYR A 116 -13.10 -5.27 15.31
N SER A 117 -13.10 -4.98 14.01
CA SER A 117 -14.08 -5.57 13.11
C SER A 117 -13.84 -7.09 12.96
N PRO A 118 -14.89 -7.88 12.68
CA PRO A 118 -14.71 -9.31 12.42
C PRO A 118 -13.75 -9.59 11.26
N GLU A 119 -13.80 -8.77 10.21
CA GLU A 119 -12.95 -8.92 9.03
C GLU A 119 -11.47 -8.70 9.38
N TYR A 120 -11.19 -7.68 10.19
CA TYR A 120 -9.82 -7.41 10.65
C TYR A 120 -9.30 -8.50 11.57
N LEU A 121 -10.12 -8.97 12.50
CA LEU A 121 -9.76 -10.06 13.41
C LEU A 121 -9.48 -11.35 12.63
N ASP A 122 -10.32 -11.67 11.67
CA ASP A 122 -10.13 -12.85 10.83
C ASP A 122 -8.83 -12.80 10.03
N LEU A 123 -8.49 -11.62 9.51
CA LEU A 123 -7.28 -11.42 8.73
C LEU A 123 -6.00 -11.50 9.59
N THR A 124 -6.06 -11.06 10.84
CA THR A 124 -4.86 -10.84 11.67
C THR A 124 -4.72 -11.79 12.86
N ARG A 125 -5.70 -12.62 13.14
CA ARG A 125 -5.74 -13.46 14.35
C ARG A 125 -4.53 -14.39 14.50
N ASP A 126 -3.95 -14.83 13.40
CA ASP A 126 -2.79 -15.72 13.43
C ASP A 126 -1.49 -15.00 13.75
N PHE A 127 -1.51 -13.67 13.76
CA PHE A 127 -0.33 -12.82 13.96
C PHE A 127 -0.34 -12.06 15.29
N TYR A 128 -1.51 -11.85 15.89
CA TYR A 128 -1.64 -11.04 17.09
C TYR A 128 -2.30 -11.83 18.22
N THR A 129 -1.95 -11.44 19.45
CA THR A 129 -2.44 -12.08 20.67
C THR A 129 -3.44 -11.23 21.45
N PHE A 130 -4.10 -10.30 20.78
CA PHE A 130 -5.02 -9.37 21.42
C PHE A 130 -6.44 -9.93 21.61
N ILE A 131 -6.58 -11.18 21.48
CA ILE A 131 -7.89 -11.84 21.61
C ILE A 131 -8.14 -12.18 23.07
#